data_173025a5f84daa37140c9f77b35680a0
#
_entry.id   173025a5f84daa37140c9f77b35680a0
#
_cell.length_a   1.000
_cell.length_b   1.000
_cell.length_c   1.000
_cell.angle_alpha   90.00
_cell.angle_beta   90.00
_cell.angle_gamma   90.00
#
_symmetry.space_group_name_H-M   'P 1'
#
loop_
_entity.id
_entity.type
_entity.pdbx_description
1 polymer ?
#
loop_
_entity_poly.entity_id
_entity_poly.type
_entity_poly.pdbx_seq_one_letter_code
_entity_poly.pdbx_strand_id
1 'polypeptide(L)'
;EGMEFEAFVLNEMCQFTGAFCNSLHCDEMGYLCRVPYWLGTVRDDDVIPEKMRDLQAQVWEREPDPSAYDDTDYLCGETGCGLCALYKMRQAGITHLKLVGRGNYVGHMEKDIRNLRKALDILETAENEEGFQCTIKRTVFPYGCSGRCYYR
;
A
#
# COMPACT_ATOMS: atom_id res chain seq x y z
N GLU A 1 30.34 7.67 7.56
CA GLU A 1 29.04 7.27 8.12
C GLU A 1 28.18 6.87 6.91
N GLY A 2 27.73 5.60 6.88
CA GLY A 2 26.96 5.06 5.75
C GLY A 2 25.55 5.62 5.75
N MET A 3 25.03 5.92 4.57
CA MET A 3 23.62 6.27 4.36
C MET A 3 22.77 5.00 4.43
N GLU A 4 21.63 5.07 5.12
CA GLU A 4 20.64 4.01 5.14
C GLU A 4 19.53 4.34 4.14
N PHE A 5 19.02 3.31 3.45
CA PHE A 5 18.01 3.47 2.42
C PHE A 5 16.76 2.70 2.78
N GLU A 6 15.60 3.35 2.64
CA GLU A 6 14.29 2.76 2.83
C GLU A 6 13.58 2.58 1.48
N ALA A 7 12.91 1.44 1.30
CA ALA A 7 12.06 1.18 0.15
C ALA A 7 10.67 0.68 0.58
N PHE A 8 9.66 1.07 -0.16
CA PHE A 8 8.30 0.54 0.03
C PHE A 8 8.27 -0.94 -0.38
N VAL A 9 7.54 -1.76 0.37
CA VAL A 9 7.45 -3.20 0.08
C VAL A 9 6.03 -3.70 -0.06
N LEU A 10 5.08 -3.18 0.70
CA LEU A 10 3.68 -3.59 0.65
C LEU A 10 2.74 -2.41 0.83
N ASN A 11 1.57 -2.57 0.20
CA ASN A 11 0.43 -1.68 0.24
C ASN A 11 0.63 -0.35 -0.49
N GLU A 12 -0.33 0.55 -0.38
CA GLU A 12 -0.41 1.74 -1.20
C GLU A 12 0.84 2.61 -1.15
N MET A 13 1.44 2.83 -2.30
CA MET A 13 2.32 3.97 -2.45
C MET A 13 1.49 5.25 -2.41
N CYS A 14 1.95 6.24 -1.65
CA CYS A 14 1.35 7.55 -1.66
C CYS A 14 1.39 8.13 -3.07
N GLN A 15 0.25 8.60 -3.58
CA GLN A 15 0.16 9.27 -4.88
C GLN A 15 0.82 10.66 -4.85
N PHE A 16 0.95 11.23 -3.67
CA PHE A 16 1.59 12.52 -3.46
C PHE A 16 3.03 12.29 -2.99
N THR A 17 3.98 12.52 -3.87
CA THR A 17 5.41 12.46 -3.55
C THR A 17 5.94 13.84 -3.15
N GLY A 18 6.78 13.87 -2.13
CA GLY A 18 7.46 15.10 -1.69
C GLY A 18 6.55 16.09 -0.93
N ALA A 19 6.80 17.38 -1.12
CA ALA A 19 6.20 18.46 -0.34
C ALA A 19 4.75 18.82 -0.71
N PHE A 20 4.16 18.12 -1.66
CA PHE A 20 2.81 18.44 -2.15
C PHE A 20 1.68 17.85 -1.32
N CYS A 21 1.97 16.94 -0.39
CA CYS A 21 0.95 16.39 0.48
C CYS A 21 0.77 17.23 1.73
N ASN A 22 -0.33 17.98 1.78
CA ASN A 22 -0.77 18.71 2.96
C ASN A 22 -1.86 17.97 3.76
N SER A 23 -2.10 16.70 3.47
CA SER A 23 -3.11 15.92 4.19
C SER A 23 -2.61 15.54 5.58
N LEU A 24 -3.43 15.81 6.57
CA LEU A 24 -3.25 15.26 7.90
C LEU A 24 -3.59 13.77 7.86
N HIS A 25 -2.62 12.94 8.19
CA HIS A 25 -2.84 11.52 8.40
C HIS A 25 -3.40 11.30 9.81
N CYS A 26 -4.65 11.69 10.04
CA CYS A 26 -5.32 11.43 11.30
C CYS A 26 -6.50 10.49 11.06
N ASP A 27 -6.77 9.65 12.02
CA ASP A 27 -7.83 8.63 11.95
C ASP A 27 -9.23 9.25 11.92
N GLU A 28 -9.35 10.52 12.35
CA GLU A 28 -10.62 11.23 12.48
C GLU A 28 -11.12 11.85 11.16
N MET A 29 -10.22 12.13 10.22
CA MET A 29 -10.58 12.91 9.01
C MET A 29 -10.53 12.09 7.70
N GLY A 30 -10.19 10.84 7.77
CA GLY A 30 -9.97 10.02 6.58
C GLY A 30 -8.77 10.52 5.73
N TYR A 31 -8.40 9.72 4.76
CA TYR A 31 -7.24 10.07 3.90
C TYR A 31 -7.71 10.92 2.73
N LEU A 32 -7.38 12.20 2.71
CA LEU A 32 -7.71 13.09 1.58
C LEU A 32 -7.19 12.57 0.23
N CYS A 33 -6.11 11.77 0.23
CA CYS A 33 -5.58 11.13 -0.97
C CYS A 33 -6.47 10.02 -1.56
N ARG A 34 -7.47 9.54 -0.82
CA ARG A 34 -8.47 8.56 -1.29
C ARG A 34 -9.79 9.21 -1.69
N VAL A 35 -9.96 10.49 -1.40
CA VAL A 35 -11.16 11.24 -1.76
C VAL A 35 -11.03 11.72 -3.21
N PRO A 36 -12.01 11.45 -4.09
CA PRO A 36 -12.03 12.05 -5.42
C PRO A 36 -12.00 13.57 -5.31
N TYR A 37 -11.05 14.21 -5.99
CA TYR A 37 -10.95 15.66 -6.01
C TYR A 37 -10.81 16.17 -7.44
N TRP A 38 -11.23 17.42 -7.61
CA TRP A 38 -11.05 18.14 -8.86
C TRP A 38 -10.08 19.29 -8.61
N LEU A 39 -9.10 19.42 -9.48
CA LEU A 39 -8.22 20.59 -9.46
C LEU A 39 -8.90 21.72 -10.20
N GLY A 40 -9.10 22.83 -9.49
CA GLY A 40 -9.70 24.04 -10.03
C GLY A 40 -9.34 25.25 -9.20
N THR A 41 -9.54 26.42 -9.75
CA THR A 41 -9.42 27.69 -9.02
C THR A 41 -10.80 27.97 -8.40
N VAL A 42 -10.88 27.98 -7.07
CA VAL A 42 -12.10 28.40 -6.35
C VAL A 42 -11.92 29.86 -5.97
N ARG A 43 -12.88 30.69 -6.34
CA ARG A 43 -12.98 32.07 -5.86
C ARG A 43 -13.85 32.10 -4.60
N ASP A 44 -13.69 33.12 -3.77
CA ASP A 44 -14.40 33.25 -2.49
C ASP A 44 -15.93 33.24 -2.63
N ASP A 45 -16.46 33.58 -3.81
CA ASP A 45 -17.88 33.61 -4.15
C ASP A 45 -18.37 32.38 -4.94
N ASP A 46 -17.50 31.42 -5.22
CA ASP A 46 -17.87 30.21 -5.94
C ASP A 46 -18.74 29.29 -5.07
N VAL A 47 -19.89 28.93 -5.59
CA VAL A 47 -20.75 27.92 -4.97
C VAL A 47 -20.25 26.53 -5.33
N ILE A 48 -19.94 25.72 -4.31
CA ILE A 48 -19.56 24.33 -4.52
C ILE A 48 -20.70 23.60 -5.26
N PRO A 49 -20.45 23.04 -6.45
CA PRO A 49 -21.49 22.34 -7.20
C PRO A 49 -22.16 21.25 -6.37
N GLU A 50 -23.48 21.13 -6.45
CA GLU A 50 -24.28 20.15 -5.71
C GLU A 50 -23.74 18.72 -5.88
N LYS A 51 -23.36 18.38 -7.12
CA LYS A 51 -22.72 17.10 -7.44
C LYS A 51 -21.43 16.80 -6.64
N MET A 52 -20.70 17.82 -6.24
CA MET A 52 -19.50 17.64 -5.40
C MET A 52 -19.88 17.43 -3.93
N ARG A 53 -20.99 18.04 -3.47
CA ARG A 53 -21.52 17.78 -2.12
C ARG A 53 -22.06 16.37 -2.00
N ASP A 54 -22.75 15.88 -3.04
CA ASP A 54 -23.28 14.52 -3.07
C ASP A 54 -22.16 13.47 -3.07
N LEU A 55 -21.07 13.72 -3.81
CA LEU A 55 -19.89 12.85 -3.78
C LEU A 55 -19.21 12.85 -2.41
N GLN A 56 -19.14 14.00 -1.77
CA GLN A 56 -18.59 14.16 -0.44
C GLN A 56 -19.44 13.41 0.60
N ALA A 57 -20.77 13.57 0.55
CA ALA A 57 -21.71 12.85 1.40
C ALA A 57 -21.57 11.32 1.21
N GLN A 58 -21.53 10.82 -0.04
CA GLN A 58 -21.36 9.39 -0.33
C GLN A 58 -20.03 8.81 0.19
N VAL A 59 -18.98 9.60 0.27
CA VAL A 59 -17.69 9.18 0.84
C VAL A 59 -17.76 9.10 2.36
N TRP A 60 -18.47 10.03 3.00
CA TRP A 60 -18.60 10.08 4.46
C TRP A 60 -19.64 9.11 5.01
N GLU A 61 -20.68 8.76 4.23
CA GLU A 61 -21.71 7.79 4.64
C GLU A 61 -21.24 6.33 4.54
N ARG A 62 -20.12 6.07 3.87
CA ARG A 62 -19.48 4.75 3.88
C ARG A 62 -18.61 4.61 5.12
N GLU A 63 -19.20 4.46 6.28
CA GLU A 63 -18.52 3.72 7.35
C GLU A 63 -18.22 2.33 6.82
N PRO A 64 -16.95 1.90 6.81
CA PRO A 64 -16.65 0.54 6.43
C PRO A 64 -17.38 -0.39 7.39
N ASP A 65 -18.34 -1.13 6.89
CA ASP A 65 -19.00 -2.19 7.65
C ASP A 65 -17.90 -3.18 8.10
N PRO A 66 -17.60 -3.27 9.41
CA PRO A 66 -16.57 -4.17 9.89
C PRO A 66 -16.85 -5.64 9.54
N SER A 67 -18.13 -6.01 9.28
CA SER A 67 -18.53 -7.34 8.88
C SER A 67 -18.35 -7.60 7.36
N ALA A 68 -18.18 -6.55 6.56
CA ALA A 68 -17.94 -6.66 5.12
C ALA A 68 -16.48 -7.01 4.78
N TYR A 69 -15.57 -6.99 5.75
CA TYR A 69 -14.19 -7.43 5.59
C TYR A 69 -14.11 -8.94 5.81
N ASP A 70 -14.54 -9.70 4.81
CA ASP A 70 -14.23 -11.13 4.77
C ASP A 70 -12.72 -11.27 4.57
N ASP A 71 -12.07 -11.75 5.63
CA ASP A 71 -10.62 -11.93 5.72
C ASP A 71 -10.11 -13.02 4.76
N THR A 72 -11.02 -13.79 4.14
CA THR A 72 -10.68 -14.88 3.23
C THR A 72 -10.23 -14.39 1.86
N ASP A 73 -10.71 -13.25 1.38
CA ASP A 73 -10.47 -12.76 0.02
C ASP A 73 -9.30 -11.77 -0.08
N TYR A 74 -8.70 -11.37 1.04
CA TYR A 74 -7.58 -10.45 1.03
C TYR A 74 -6.33 -11.04 0.38
N LEU A 75 -5.88 -10.41 -0.69
CA LEU A 75 -4.63 -10.73 -1.38
C LEU A 75 -3.49 -9.84 -0.85
N CYS A 76 -2.43 -10.46 -0.35
CA CYS A 76 -1.22 -9.74 0.06
C CYS A 76 -0.72 -8.80 -1.04
N GLY A 77 -0.53 -7.52 -0.68
CA GLY A 77 -0.13 -6.49 -1.62
C GLY A 77 -1.18 -6.14 -2.67
N GLU A 78 -2.47 -6.27 -2.34
CA GLU A 78 -3.59 -5.96 -3.24
C GLU A 78 -3.52 -4.54 -3.79
N THR A 79 -3.07 -3.58 -3.00
CA THR A 79 -2.92 -2.18 -3.39
C THR A 79 -1.52 -1.82 -3.86
N GLY A 80 -0.57 -2.73 -3.70
CA GLY A 80 0.80 -2.58 -4.18
C GLY A 80 1.75 -3.59 -3.54
N CYS A 81 2.69 -4.15 -4.32
CA CYS A 81 3.56 -5.21 -3.88
C CYS A 81 4.99 -5.07 -4.43
N GLY A 82 5.97 -5.20 -3.54
CA GLY A 82 7.40 -5.22 -3.85
C GLY A 82 8.10 -6.51 -3.43
N LEU A 83 7.36 -7.53 -2.94
CA LEU A 83 7.97 -8.74 -2.36
C LEU A 83 8.90 -9.48 -3.34
N CYS A 84 8.54 -9.56 -4.62
CA CYS A 84 9.39 -10.22 -5.63
C CYS A 84 10.69 -9.44 -5.91
N ALA A 85 10.79 -8.18 -5.54
CA ALA A 85 11.96 -7.33 -5.74
C ALA A 85 12.93 -7.33 -4.55
N LEU A 86 12.62 -8.02 -3.46
CA LEU A 86 13.46 -8.02 -2.25
C LEU A 86 14.90 -8.47 -2.51
N TYR A 87 15.10 -9.41 -3.44
CA TYR A 87 16.45 -9.84 -3.82
C TYR A 87 17.27 -8.69 -4.42
N LYS A 88 16.67 -7.94 -5.35
CA LYS A 88 17.30 -6.74 -5.94
C LYS A 88 17.48 -5.62 -4.92
N MET A 89 16.52 -5.43 -4.03
CA MET A 89 16.63 -4.44 -2.96
C MET A 89 17.83 -4.72 -2.05
N ARG A 90 18.01 -5.99 -1.65
CA ARG A 90 19.17 -6.42 -0.87
C ARG A 90 20.48 -6.13 -1.61
N GLN A 91 20.56 -6.46 -2.91
CA GLN A 91 21.72 -6.18 -3.75
C GLN A 91 22.00 -4.68 -3.90
N ALA A 92 20.96 -3.87 -3.95
CA ALA A 92 21.05 -2.41 -4.03
C ALA A 92 21.40 -1.74 -2.69
N GLY A 93 21.53 -2.53 -1.60
CA GLY A 93 21.88 -1.99 -0.28
C GLY A 93 20.71 -1.34 0.45
N ILE A 94 19.46 -1.68 0.12
CA ILE A 94 18.30 -1.25 0.88
C ILE A 94 18.32 -1.94 2.24
N THR A 95 18.30 -1.14 3.29
CA THR A 95 18.42 -1.60 4.69
C THR A 95 17.08 -1.59 5.43
N HIS A 96 16.13 -0.79 4.97
CA HIS A 96 14.84 -0.63 5.61
C HIS A 96 13.69 -0.87 4.62
N LEU A 97 12.69 -1.61 5.08
CA LEU A 97 11.49 -1.92 4.31
C LEU A 97 10.28 -1.27 4.94
N LYS A 98 9.52 -0.53 4.13
CA LYS A 98 8.36 0.19 4.59
C LYS A 98 7.07 -0.49 4.17
N LEU A 99 6.25 -0.86 5.16
CA LEU A 99 4.88 -1.24 4.97
C LEU A 99 3.99 -0.02 5.17
N VAL A 100 3.08 0.21 4.27
CA VAL A 100 2.02 1.21 4.42
C VAL A 100 0.79 0.49 4.95
N GLY A 101 0.16 1.02 5.99
CA GLY A 101 -0.94 0.27 6.60
C GLY A 101 -1.75 1.05 7.61
N ARG A 102 -1.44 2.33 7.84
CA ARG A 102 -2.31 3.15 8.67
C ARG A 102 -3.71 3.22 8.06
N GLY A 103 -4.71 2.76 8.79
CA GLY A 103 -6.09 2.68 8.32
C GLY A 103 -6.42 1.42 7.50
N ASN A 104 -5.50 0.47 7.39
CA ASN A 104 -5.84 -0.85 6.91
C ASN A 104 -6.44 -1.70 8.05
N TYR A 105 -7.29 -2.63 7.68
CA TYR A 105 -7.83 -3.60 8.64
C TYR A 105 -6.69 -4.41 9.29
N VAL A 106 -6.78 -4.61 10.61
CA VAL A 106 -5.69 -5.23 11.39
C VAL A 106 -5.35 -6.64 10.89
N GLY A 107 -6.36 -7.43 10.51
CA GLY A 107 -6.16 -8.77 9.95
C GLY A 107 -5.38 -8.76 8.63
N HIS A 108 -5.62 -7.77 7.78
CA HIS A 108 -4.85 -7.61 6.54
C HIS A 108 -3.39 -7.26 6.83
N MET A 109 -3.15 -6.34 7.77
CA MET A 109 -1.80 -6.00 8.21
C MET A 109 -1.06 -7.18 8.81
N GLU A 110 -1.74 -8.00 9.59
CA GLU A 110 -1.17 -9.22 10.15
C GLU A 110 -0.76 -10.21 9.05
N LYS A 111 -1.61 -10.42 8.05
CA LYS A 111 -1.29 -11.25 6.87
C LYS A 111 -0.09 -10.69 6.10
N ASP A 112 -0.05 -9.39 5.88
CA ASP A 112 1.05 -8.73 5.18
C ASP A 112 2.37 -8.89 5.91
N ILE A 113 2.38 -8.69 7.23
CA ILE A 113 3.58 -8.86 8.06
C ILE A 113 4.04 -10.32 8.02
N ARG A 114 3.13 -11.29 8.14
CA ARG A 114 3.46 -12.71 8.05
C ARG A 114 4.04 -13.07 6.67
N ASN A 115 3.47 -12.54 5.60
CA ASN A 115 3.94 -12.79 4.25
C ASN A 115 5.29 -12.13 3.98
N LEU A 116 5.50 -10.91 4.48
CA LEU A 116 6.81 -10.26 4.42
C LEU A 116 7.86 -11.09 5.20
N ARG A 117 7.51 -11.57 6.39
CA ARG A 117 8.43 -12.41 7.16
C ARG A 117 8.84 -13.66 6.41
N LYS A 118 7.87 -14.39 5.84
CA LYS A 118 8.15 -15.56 4.99
C LYS A 118 9.04 -15.19 3.79
N ALA A 119 8.79 -14.04 3.18
CA ALA A 119 9.58 -13.58 2.04
C ALA A 119 11.04 -13.29 2.45
N LEU A 120 11.26 -12.73 3.64
CA LEU A 120 12.60 -12.50 4.19
C LEU A 120 13.32 -13.82 4.52
N ASP A 121 12.61 -14.79 5.12
CA ASP A 121 13.18 -16.11 5.41
C ASP A 121 13.62 -16.83 4.11
N ILE A 122 12.82 -16.70 3.04
CA ILE A 122 13.18 -17.23 1.71
C ILE A 122 14.40 -16.48 1.13
N LEU A 123 14.46 -15.16 1.35
CA LEU A 123 15.57 -14.33 0.86
C LEU A 123 16.91 -14.71 1.50
N GLU A 124 16.93 -15.12 2.77
CA GLU A 124 18.13 -15.53 3.46
C GLU A 124 18.82 -16.72 2.80
N THR A 125 18.01 -17.64 2.25
CA THR A 125 18.50 -18.89 1.64
C THR A 125 18.57 -18.84 0.12
N ALA A 126 18.15 -17.72 -0.50
CA ALA A 126 18.10 -17.58 -1.95
C ALA A 126 19.49 -17.39 -2.56
N GLU A 127 19.86 -18.27 -3.48
CA GLU A 127 21.12 -18.22 -4.20
C GLU A 127 21.12 -17.20 -5.36
N ASN A 128 19.96 -17.01 -5.99
CA ASN A 128 19.80 -16.08 -7.10
C ASN A 128 18.36 -15.50 -7.15
N GLU A 129 18.19 -14.47 -7.98
CA GLU A 129 16.93 -13.76 -8.13
C GLU A 129 15.81 -14.63 -8.66
N GLU A 130 16.06 -15.44 -9.69
CA GLU A 130 15.05 -16.27 -10.34
C GLU A 130 14.51 -17.35 -9.38
N GLY A 131 15.38 -18.01 -8.66
CA GLY A 131 15.04 -18.98 -7.62
C GLY A 131 14.23 -18.35 -6.49
N PHE A 132 14.64 -17.14 -6.06
CA PHE A 132 13.91 -16.37 -5.09
C PHE A 132 12.48 -16.04 -5.55
N GLN A 133 12.35 -15.48 -6.76
CA GLN A 133 11.04 -15.11 -7.30
C GLN A 133 10.13 -16.32 -7.51
N CYS A 134 10.67 -17.43 -7.97
CA CYS A 134 9.93 -18.68 -8.13
C CYS A 134 9.40 -19.18 -6.77
N THR A 135 10.26 -19.18 -5.75
CA THR A 135 9.89 -19.66 -4.41
C THR A 135 8.86 -18.73 -3.75
N ILE A 136 9.02 -17.41 -3.87
CA ILE A 136 8.03 -16.43 -3.40
C ILE A 136 6.66 -16.69 -4.04
N LYS A 137 6.59 -16.83 -5.35
CA LYS A 137 5.32 -17.07 -6.05
C LYS A 137 4.62 -18.34 -5.60
N ARG A 138 5.37 -19.37 -5.31
CA ARG A 138 4.81 -20.66 -4.84
C ARG A 138 4.41 -20.65 -3.38
N THR A 139 5.12 -19.92 -2.53
CA THR A 139 4.99 -19.99 -1.06
C THR A 139 4.11 -18.90 -0.49
N VAL A 140 4.27 -17.67 -1.01
CA VAL A 140 3.52 -16.48 -0.53
C VAL A 140 2.25 -16.27 -1.33
N PHE A 141 2.27 -16.64 -2.62
CA PHE A 141 1.15 -16.44 -3.54
C PHE A 141 0.64 -17.74 -4.17
N PRO A 142 0.29 -18.78 -3.39
CA PRO A 142 -0.08 -20.10 -3.95
C PRO A 142 -1.32 -20.06 -4.84
N TYR A 143 -2.19 -19.07 -4.66
CA TYR A 143 -3.42 -18.87 -5.44
C TYR A 143 -3.32 -17.72 -6.44
N GLY A 144 -2.13 -17.17 -6.65
CA GLY A 144 -1.88 -16.00 -7.49
C GLY A 144 -1.60 -14.74 -6.70
N CYS A 145 -1.04 -13.74 -7.36
CA CYS A 145 -0.75 -12.44 -6.77
C CYS A 145 -1.61 -11.33 -7.38
N SER A 146 -1.66 -10.18 -6.73
CA SER A 146 -2.41 -9.01 -7.20
C SER A 146 -1.94 -8.44 -8.54
N GLY A 147 -0.72 -8.76 -8.97
CA GLY A 147 -0.09 -8.19 -10.17
C GLY A 147 0.27 -6.70 -10.05
N ARG A 148 0.05 -6.08 -8.91
CA ARG A 148 0.32 -4.65 -8.66
C ARG A 148 1.74 -4.42 -8.17
N CYS A 149 2.71 -4.79 -9.01
CA CYS A 149 4.13 -4.68 -8.67
C CYS A 149 4.61 -3.23 -8.67
N TYR A 150 5.34 -2.82 -7.63
CA TYR A 150 6.03 -1.52 -7.58
C TYR A 150 7.26 -1.48 -8.48
N TYR A 151 8.01 -2.58 -8.50
CA TYR A 151 9.30 -2.68 -9.16
C TYR A 151 9.19 -3.69 -10.29
N ARG A 152 9.30 -3.23 -11.51
CA ARG A 152 9.26 -4.03 -12.73
C ARG A 152 10.58 -3.92 -13.47
#